data_51a7fe00fdfd6a44c905da9317825b75
#
_entry.id   51a7fe00fdfd6a44c905da9317825b75
#
_cell.length_a   1.000
_cell.length_b   1.000
_cell.length_c   1.000
_cell.angle_alpha   90.00
_cell.angle_beta   90.00
_cell.angle_gamma   90.00
#
_symmetry.space_group_name_H-M   'P 1'
#
loop_
_entity.id
_entity.type
_entity.pdbx_description
1 polymer ?
#
loop_
_entity_poly.entity_id
_entity_poly.type
_entity_poly.pdbx_seq_one_letter_code
_entity_poly.pdbx_strand_id
1 'polypeptide(L)'
;MRAAVLEAVGETPHVKDFEEPGGQDIVTVTLAGCNPVDIVLASSDLLKPSVPLVVGQEGVGFTDDGTRVYFNSPPMPFGSWAERAAFDPDRAFPIPETVDDDLAVALGIAGLAAWLPLTRHAELSAGQSVLVLGATGVVGSIAVQAAKILGAGRVVAAGRNKDALHKTRDLGADALVELGGGDDAEALKEEAGDGYDVVLDMVYGEPFLAALESSAPQATLVTVGEGAGGAPAVPFRSLMGRTHIGHNNNVMGNAVMRQGYQELIGLAEQKRITVETVRYDLEDAGKAWQAQTDSPHVKIGIVPK
;
A
#
# COMPACT_ATOMS: atom_id res chain seq x y z
N MET A 1 5.80 -23.83 15.24
CA MET A 1 6.48 -23.06 14.19
C MET A 1 7.12 -21.80 14.74
N ARG A 2 8.18 -21.29 14.11
CA ARG A 2 8.74 -19.96 14.44
C ARG A 2 7.83 -18.87 13.88
N ALA A 3 7.54 -17.84 14.67
CA ALA A 3 6.65 -16.76 14.29
C ALA A 3 6.97 -15.46 15.05
N ALA A 4 6.68 -14.29 14.43
CA ALA A 4 6.70 -13.00 15.10
C ALA A 4 5.36 -12.74 15.80
N VAL A 5 5.37 -12.78 17.13
CA VAL A 5 4.17 -12.76 17.96
C VAL A 5 4.03 -11.43 18.68
N LEU A 6 2.85 -10.83 18.56
CA LEU A 6 2.41 -9.69 19.36
C LEU A 6 1.76 -10.22 20.65
N GLU A 7 2.33 -9.89 21.80
CA GLU A 7 1.84 -10.35 23.11
C GLU A 7 0.92 -9.35 23.80
N ALA A 8 1.12 -8.06 23.53
CA ALA A 8 0.24 -7.00 24.00
C ALA A 8 0.07 -5.93 22.94
N VAL A 9 -1.10 -5.30 22.90
CA VAL A 9 -1.41 -4.20 21.98
C VAL A 9 -0.44 -3.03 22.20
N GLY A 10 0.13 -2.52 21.12
CA GLY A 10 1.10 -1.42 21.16
C GLY A 10 2.55 -1.84 21.36
N GLU A 11 2.83 -3.12 21.57
CA GLU A 11 4.20 -3.62 21.66
C GLU A 11 4.80 -3.97 20.29
N THR A 12 6.11 -4.12 20.25
CA THR A 12 6.82 -4.67 19.09
C THR A 12 6.73 -6.21 19.13
N PRO A 13 6.39 -6.87 18.01
CA PRO A 13 6.32 -8.33 17.99
C PRO A 13 7.69 -8.97 18.23
N HIS A 14 7.70 -10.12 18.92
CA HIS A 14 8.90 -10.89 19.22
C HIS A 14 8.85 -12.27 18.57
N VAL A 15 10.00 -12.74 18.08
CA VAL A 15 10.07 -14.06 17.45
C VAL A 15 10.15 -15.14 18.53
N LYS A 16 9.23 -16.09 18.46
CA LYS A 16 9.16 -17.24 19.37
C LYS A 16 8.45 -18.43 18.71
N ASP A 17 8.43 -19.55 19.42
CA ASP A 17 7.60 -20.67 19.02
C ASP A 17 6.12 -20.37 19.26
N PHE A 18 5.31 -20.60 18.24
CA PHE A 18 3.86 -20.46 18.27
C PHE A 18 3.22 -21.75 17.73
N GLU A 19 1.96 -22.01 18.08
CA GLU A 19 1.22 -23.14 17.53
C GLU A 19 1.10 -23.03 16.00
N GLU A 20 1.06 -24.19 15.34
CA GLU A 20 0.84 -24.20 13.89
C GLU A 20 -0.66 -24.02 13.56
N PRO A 21 -0.99 -23.34 12.46
CA PRO A 21 -2.37 -23.28 12.01
C PRO A 21 -2.86 -24.69 11.67
N GLY A 22 -4.08 -25.02 12.13
CA GLY A 22 -4.75 -26.27 11.79
C GLY A 22 -5.65 -26.09 10.57
N GLY A 23 -6.00 -27.21 9.90
CA GLY A 23 -6.95 -27.18 8.77
C GLY A 23 -6.31 -27.57 7.44
N GLN A 24 -7.01 -27.24 6.34
CA GLN A 24 -6.58 -27.59 4.97
C GLN A 24 -5.98 -26.40 4.21
N ASP A 25 -6.41 -25.18 4.57
CA ASP A 25 -6.00 -23.96 3.87
C ASP A 25 -4.76 -23.35 4.55
N ILE A 26 -3.62 -24.00 4.36
CA ILE A 26 -2.34 -23.63 4.96
C ILE A 26 -1.32 -23.37 3.85
N VAL A 27 -0.53 -22.33 4.04
CA VAL A 27 0.57 -21.94 3.15
C VAL A 27 1.89 -22.01 3.91
N THR A 28 2.92 -22.60 3.30
CA THR A 28 4.31 -22.45 3.72
C THR A 28 4.81 -21.13 3.17
N VAL A 29 5.11 -20.18 4.06
CA VAL A 29 5.43 -18.80 3.69
C VAL A 29 6.88 -18.73 3.20
N THR A 30 7.09 -18.16 2.02
CA THR A 30 8.43 -17.87 1.47
C THR A 30 8.84 -16.41 1.70
N LEU A 31 7.85 -15.50 1.65
CA LEU A 31 8.05 -14.08 1.91
C LEU A 31 6.76 -13.46 2.46
N ALA A 32 6.82 -12.85 3.63
CA ALA A 32 5.73 -12.05 4.16
C ALA A 32 5.95 -10.56 3.88
N GLY A 33 4.89 -9.81 3.63
CA GLY A 33 4.94 -8.36 3.47
C GLY A 33 4.80 -7.62 4.80
N CYS A 34 5.46 -6.47 4.91
CA CYS A 34 5.23 -5.51 5.97
C CYS A 34 4.60 -4.24 5.38
N ASN A 35 3.58 -3.73 6.05
CA ASN A 35 2.84 -2.54 5.64
C ASN A 35 2.51 -1.64 6.84
N PRO A 36 2.21 -0.36 6.63
CA PRO A 36 1.72 0.51 7.71
C PRO A 36 0.50 -0.06 8.43
N VAL A 37 -0.37 -0.79 7.74
CA VAL A 37 -1.57 -1.41 8.33
C VAL A 37 -1.23 -2.45 9.39
N ASP A 38 -0.10 -3.15 9.30
CA ASP A 38 0.34 -4.11 10.31
C ASP A 38 0.62 -3.39 11.63
N ILE A 39 1.29 -2.22 11.57
CA ILE A 39 1.56 -1.37 12.73
C ILE A 39 0.25 -0.83 13.34
N VAL A 40 -0.65 -0.32 12.49
CA VAL A 40 -1.95 0.23 12.92
C VAL A 40 -2.80 -0.84 13.61
N LEU A 41 -2.89 -2.04 13.05
CA LEU A 41 -3.66 -3.15 13.64
C LEU A 41 -3.09 -3.58 15.00
N ALA A 42 -1.77 -3.61 15.13
CA ALA A 42 -1.10 -4.01 16.37
C ALA A 42 -1.17 -2.94 17.48
N SER A 43 -1.33 -1.66 17.13
CA SER A 43 -1.32 -0.53 18.07
C SER A 43 -2.70 0.10 18.32
N SER A 44 -3.73 -0.31 17.59
CA SER A 44 -5.05 0.32 17.62
C SER A 44 -5.88 -0.08 18.83
N ASP A 45 -6.13 0.88 19.72
CA ASP A 45 -7.13 0.74 20.79
C ASP A 45 -8.56 0.54 20.25
N LEU A 46 -8.82 0.99 19.02
CA LEU A 46 -10.13 0.86 18.38
C LEU A 46 -10.39 -0.58 17.92
N LEU A 47 -9.39 -1.23 17.33
CA LEU A 47 -9.52 -2.57 16.76
C LEU A 47 -9.29 -3.68 17.80
N LYS A 48 -8.56 -3.38 18.88
CA LYS A 48 -8.29 -4.27 20.04
C LYS A 48 -8.09 -5.72 19.64
N PRO A 49 -7.04 -6.06 18.88
CA PRO A 49 -6.84 -7.42 18.44
C PRO A 49 -6.73 -8.37 19.64
N SER A 50 -7.27 -9.58 19.51
CA SER A 50 -7.07 -10.61 20.54
C SER A 50 -5.63 -11.09 20.52
N VAL A 51 -4.88 -10.83 21.57
CA VAL A 51 -3.50 -11.27 21.72
C VAL A 51 -3.43 -12.51 22.64
N PRO A 52 -2.41 -13.42 22.51
CA PRO A 52 -1.31 -13.31 21.55
C PRO A 52 -1.72 -13.66 20.13
N LEU A 53 -1.06 -13.02 19.14
CA LEU A 53 -1.27 -13.31 17.73
C LEU A 53 0.04 -13.19 16.93
N VAL A 54 0.12 -13.91 15.81
CA VAL A 54 1.17 -13.74 14.82
C VAL A 54 0.82 -12.52 13.95
N VAL A 55 1.78 -11.60 13.76
CA VAL A 55 1.57 -10.41 12.93
C VAL A 55 1.71 -10.71 11.43
N GLY A 56 1.33 -9.73 10.60
CA GLY A 56 1.47 -9.79 9.14
C GLY A 56 0.15 -10.07 8.41
N GLN A 57 -0.18 -9.17 7.48
CA GLN A 57 -1.46 -9.18 6.77
C GLN A 57 -1.38 -9.72 5.35
N GLU A 58 -0.19 -10.02 4.83
CA GLU A 58 0.00 -10.58 3.49
C GLU A 58 1.28 -11.39 3.38
N GLY A 59 1.32 -12.29 2.42
CA GLY A 59 2.50 -13.06 2.11
C GLY A 59 2.40 -13.78 0.76
N VAL A 60 3.51 -14.40 0.41
CA VAL A 60 3.69 -15.31 -0.72
C VAL A 60 4.18 -16.63 -0.18
N GLY A 61 3.76 -17.72 -0.78
CA GLY A 61 4.22 -19.05 -0.37
C GLY A 61 3.60 -20.16 -1.22
N PHE A 62 3.76 -21.38 -0.75
CA PHE A 62 3.26 -22.58 -1.41
C PHE A 62 2.21 -23.26 -0.54
N THR A 63 1.09 -23.58 -1.14
CA THR A 63 0.07 -24.47 -0.57
C THR A 63 0.55 -25.90 -0.51
N ASP A 64 -0.11 -26.77 0.24
CA ASP A 64 0.31 -28.17 0.38
C ASP A 64 0.28 -28.97 -0.95
N ASP A 65 -0.50 -28.54 -1.93
CA ASP A 65 -0.52 -29.10 -3.29
C ASP A 65 0.58 -28.54 -4.22
N GLY A 66 1.42 -27.65 -3.70
CA GLY A 66 2.53 -27.03 -4.44
C GLY A 66 2.14 -25.80 -5.27
N THR A 67 0.92 -25.30 -5.16
CA THR A 67 0.51 -24.09 -5.86
C THR A 67 1.17 -22.87 -5.19
N ARG A 68 1.81 -22.01 -5.98
CA ARG A 68 2.39 -20.77 -5.50
C ARG A 68 1.33 -19.66 -5.49
N VAL A 69 1.12 -19.03 -4.33
CA VAL A 69 0.08 -18.04 -4.12
C VAL A 69 0.56 -16.78 -3.39
N TYR A 70 0.00 -15.65 -3.74
CA TYR A 70 -0.11 -14.50 -2.86
C TYR A 70 -1.38 -14.65 -2.03
N PHE A 71 -1.33 -14.34 -0.75
CA PHE A 71 -2.49 -14.34 0.14
C PHE A 71 -2.51 -13.09 1.03
N ASN A 72 -3.71 -12.67 1.43
CA ASN A 72 -3.86 -11.52 2.32
C ASN A 72 -4.95 -11.76 3.37
N SER A 73 -4.88 -10.95 4.44
CA SER A 73 -5.80 -11.01 5.57
C SER A 73 -5.96 -12.43 6.13
N PRO A 74 -4.87 -13.07 6.54
CA PRO A 74 -4.91 -14.42 7.10
C PRO A 74 -5.85 -14.47 8.32
N PRO A 75 -6.55 -15.61 8.53
CA PRO A 75 -7.41 -15.79 9.69
C PRO A 75 -6.63 -15.69 11.02
N MET A 76 -7.14 -14.86 11.93
CA MET A 76 -6.55 -14.72 13.26
C MET A 76 -6.58 -16.06 14.04
N PRO A 77 -5.58 -16.39 14.87
CA PRO A 77 -4.43 -15.55 15.21
C PRO A 77 -3.19 -15.77 14.34
N PHE A 78 -3.29 -16.36 13.15
CA PHE A 78 -2.19 -16.84 12.32
C PHE A 78 -1.82 -15.87 11.19
N GLY A 79 -1.09 -14.79 11.52
CA GLY A 79 -0.54 -13.84 10.54
C GLY A 79 0.58 -14.43 9.68
N SER A 80 1.04 -13.65 8.70
CA SER A 80 2.01 -14.11 7.69
C SER A 80 3.47 -14.08 8.13
N TRP A 81 3.83 -13.42 9.25
CA TRP A 81 5.23 -13.39 9.72
C TRP A 81 5.58 -14.64 10.51
N ALA A 82 5.48 -15.79 9.85
CA ALA A 82 5.72 -17.12 10.38
C ALA A 82 6.12 -18.08 9.26
N GLU A 83 6.65 -19.24 9.62
CA GLU A 83 6.96 -20.31 8.67
C GLU A 83 5.72 -20.82 7.93
N ARG A 84 4.55 -20.81 8.59
CA ARG A 84 3.26 -21.25 8.05
C ARG A 84 2.16 -20.29 8.46
N ALA A 85 1.22 -20.06 7.57
CA ALA A 85 0.03 -19.24 7.84
C ALA A 85 -1.23 -19.95 7.34
N ALA A 86 -2.36 -19.70 8.00
CA ALA A 86 -3.66 -20.03 7.44
C ALA A 86 -4.03 -18.99 6.38
N PHE A 87 -4.80 -19.37 5.38
CA PHE A 87 -5.31 -18.43 4.38
C PHE A 87 -6.78 -18.70 4.06
N ASP A 88 -7.46 -17.68 3.54
CA ASP A 88 -8.78 -17.79 2.94
C ASP A 88 -8.61 -18.02 1.44
N PRO A 89 -9.10 -19.13 0.86
CA PRO A 89 -8.99 -19.41 -0.58
C PRO A 89 -9.54 -18.29 -1.49
N ASP A 90 -10.53 -17.55 -1.01
CA ASP A 90 -11.05 -16.40 -1.75
C ASP A 90 -10.09 -15.20 -1.76
N ARG A 91 -9.11 -15.21 -0.85
CA ARG A 91 -8.07 -14.18 -0.69
C ARG A 91 -6.67 -14.66 -1.07
N ALA A 92 -6.59 -15.83 -1.70
CA ALA A 92 -5.35 -16.37 -2.25
C ALA A 92 -5.38 -16.29 -3.78
N PHE A 93 -4.34 -15.73 -4.37
CA PHE A 93 -4.25 -15.48 -5.80
C PHE A 93 -3.00 -16.16 -6.37
N PRO A 94 -3.13 -17.03 -7.38
CA PRO A 94 -1.99 -17.69 -8.01
C PRO A 94 -0.99 -16.68 -8.58
N ILE A 95 0.30 -16.99 -8.45
CA ILE A 95 1.40 -16.18 -8.97
C ILE A 95 2.17 -16.98 -10.01
N PRO A 96 2.43 -16.43 -11.22
CA PRO A 96 3.26 -17.09 -12.23
C PRO A 96 4.73 -17.16 -11.78
N GLU A 97 5.47 -18.16 -12.23
CA GLU A 97 6.90 -18.35 -11.91
C GLU A 97 7.79 -17.19 -12.41
N THR A 98 7.31 -16.45 -13.40
CA THR A 98 8.01 -15.31 -14.01
C THR A 98 8.09 -14.06 -13.14
N VAL A 99 7.27 -13.98 -12.08
CA VAL A 99 7.25 -12.86 -11.12
C VAL A 99 7.87 -13.33 -9.81
N ASP A 100 8.89 -12.64 -9.32
CA ASP A 100 9.53 -12.96 -8.04
C ASP A 100 8.65 -12.65 -6.82
N ASP A 101 9.01 -13.19 -5.65
CA ASP A 101 8.24 -13.02 -4.42
C ASP A 101 8.20 -11.57 -3.95
N ASP A 102 9.30 -10.81 -4.15
CA ASP A 102 9.38 -9.41 -3.73
C ASP A 102 8.35 -8.56 -4.47
N LEU A 103 8.32 -8.69 -5.79
CA LEU A 103 7.36 -7.95 -6.61
C LEU A 103 5.93 -8.44 -6.37
N ALA A 104 5.74 -9.76 -6.24
CA ALA A 104 4.42 -10.34 -5.99
C ALA A 104 3.81 -9.83 -4.66
N VAL A 105 4.59 -9.78 -3.56
CA VAL A 105 4.11 -9.24 -2.28
C VAL A 105 3.95 -7.72 -2.31
N ALA A 106 4.80 -7.00 -3.03
CA ALA A 106 4.69 -5.53 -3.15
C ALA A 106 3.43 -5.10 -3.92
N LEU A 107 3.02 -5.90 -4.92
CA LEU A 107 1.80 -5.66 -5.71
C LEU A 107 0.51 -6.12 -5.00
N GLY A 108 0.60 -6.75 -3.84
CA GLY A 108 -0.52 -7.14 -3.00
C GLY A 108 -1.23 -5.94 -2.37
N ILE A 109 -1.16 -5.80 -1.05
CA ILE A 109 -1.87 -4.72 -0.34
C ILE A 109 -1.51 -3.34 -0.92
N ALA A 110 -0.21 -3.05 -1.09
CA ALA A 110 0.22 -1.74 -1.56
C ALA A 110 -0.10 -1.52 -3.04
N GLY A 111 0.10 -2.52 -3.90
CA GLY A 111 -0.25 -2.43 -5.32
C GLY A 111 -1.75 -2.22 -5.53
N LEU A 112 -2.59 -2.99 -4.85
CA LEU A 112 -4.04 -2.83 -4.90
C LEU A 112 -4.50 -1.46 -4.40
N ALA A 113 -3.86 -0.94 -3.33
CA ALA A 113 -4.14 0.38 -2.78
C ALA A 113 -3.73 1.54 -3.73
N ALA A 114 -2.86 1.28 -4.69
CA ALA A 114 -2.53 2.22 -5.77
C ALA A 114 -3.42 2.04 -7.01
N TRP A 115 -3.70 0.80 -7.39
CA TRP A 115 -4.36 0.44 -8.65
C TRP A 115 -5.87 0.63 -8.61
N LEU A 116 -6.53 0.12 -7.56
CA LEU A 116 -7.99 0.17 -7.46
C LEU A 116 -8.55 1.58 -7.36
N PRO A 117 -7.95 2.52 -6.59
CA PRO A 117 -8.37 3.92 -6.64
C PRO A 117 -8.38 4.53 -8.03
N LEU A 118 -7.35 4.29 -8.82
CA LEU A 118 -7.23 4.84 -10.17
C LEU A 118 -8.19 4.20 -11.16
N THR A 119 -8.41 2.87 -11.05
CA THR A 119 -9.18 2.10 -12.03
C THR A 119 -10.65 1.92 -11.69
N ARG A 120 -11.02 1.96 -10.39
CA ARG A 120 -12.40 1.66 -9.94
C ARG A 120 -13.11 2.85 -9.30
N HIS A 121 -12.38 3.81 -8.73
CA HIS A 121 -12.99 5.01 -8.14
C HIS A 121 -12.87 6.22 -9.07
N ALA A 122 -11.65 6.55 -9.51
CA ALA A 122 -11.41 7.66 -10.39
C ALA A 122 -11.70 7.34 -11.86
N GLU A 123 -11.70 6.06 -12.24
CA GLU A 123 -11.84 5.62 -13.64
C GLU A 123 -10.92 6.44 -14.57
N LEU A 124 -9.65 6.55 -14.17
CA LEU A 124 -8.66 7.43 -14.81
C LEU A 124 -8.67 7.29 -16.33
N SER A 125 -8.89 8.40 -17.00
CA SER A 125 -8.95 8.49 -18.46
C SER A 125 -7.67 9.09 -19.04
N ALA A 126 -7.33 8.71 -20.27
CA ALA A 126 -6.15 9.23 -20.96
C ALA A 126 -6.18 10.76 -21.06
N GLY A 127 -5.04 11.39 -20.80
CA GLY A 127 -4.87 12.83 -20.84
C GLY A 127 -5.14 13.58 -19.55
N GLN A 128 -5.79 12.95 -18.55
CA GLN A 128 -6.05 13.59 -17.26
C GLN A 128 -4.77 13.87 -16.48
N SER A 129 -4.83 14.90 -15.61
CA SER A 129 -3.77 15.26 -14.67
C SER A 129 -3.98 14.55 -13.35
N VAL A 130 -2.91 13.93 -12.82
CA VAL A 130 -2.92 13.16 -11.57
C VAL A 130 -1.94 13.75 -10.57
N LEU A 131 -2.40 14.02 -9.36
CA LEU A 131 -1.55 14.31 -8.20
C LEU A 131 -1.45 13.06 -7.34
N VAL A 132 -0.23 12.67 -6.96
CA VAL A 132 0.05 11.61 -6.00
C VAL A 132 0.65 12.22 -4.73
N LEU A 133 -0.13 12.33 -3.67
CA LEU A 133 0.34 12.75 -2.34
C LEU A 133 0.94 11.57 -1.57
N GLY A 134 2.17 11.74 -1.07
CA GLY A 134 2.92 10.64 -0.47
C GLY A 134 3.57 9.72 -1.51
N ALA A 135 3.96 10.29 -2.65
CA ALA A 135 4.54 9.59 -3.80
C ALA A 135 5.84 8.82 -3.50
N THR A 136 6.51 9.14 -2.40
CA THR A 136 7.78 8.51 -1.98
C THR A 136 7.59 7.17 -1.26
N GLY A 137 6.39 6.85 -0.80
CA GLY A 137 6.06 5.56 -0.19
C GLY A 137 5.80 4.47 -1.24
N VAL A 138 5.68 3.21 -0.79
CA VAL A 138 5.43 2.06 -1.68
C VAL A 138 4.16 2.24 -2.52
N VAL A 139 3.03 2.57 -1.88
CA VAL A 139 1.77 2.83 -2.59
C VAL A 139 1.93 3.97 -3.60
N GLY A 140 2.57 5.08 -3.18
CA GLY A 140 2.76 6.25 -4.03
C GLY A 140 3.66 5.99 -5.23
N SER A 141 4.75 5.27 -5.06
CA SER A 141 5.66 4.91 -6.16
C SER A 141 4.98 4.01 -7.20
N ILE A 142 4.14 3.08 -6.75
CA ILE A 142 3.30 2.26 -7.63
C ILE A 142 2.25 3.13 -8.31
N ALA A 143 1.62 4.06 -7.60
CA ALA A 143 0.58 4.95 -8.14
C ALA A 143 1.09 5.86 -9.27
N VAL A 144 2.32 6.39 -9.13
CA VAL A 144 2.97 7.17 -10.20
C VAL A 144 3.09 6.35 -11.48
N GLN A 145 3.61 5.13 -11.38
CA GLN A 145 3.73 4.21 -12.52
C GLN A 145 2.36 3.84 -13.09
N ALA A 146 1.41 3.47 -12.22
CA ALA A 146 0.05 3.10 -12.60
C ALA A 146 -0.65 4.22 -13.37
N ALA A 147 -0.55 5.47 -12.90
CA ALA A 147 -1.14 6.62 -13.59
C ALA A 147 -0.58 6.78 -15.01
N LYS A 148 0.74 6.65 -15.20
CA LYS A 148 1.35 6.69 -16.54
C LYS A 148 0.93 5.53 -17.41
N ILE A 149 0.87 4.31 -16.86
CA ILE A 149 0.42 3.10 -17.58
C ILE A 149 -1.03 3.26 -18.06
N LEU A 150 -1.88 3.87 -17.26
CA LEU A 150 -3.29 4.14 -17.57
C LEU A 150 -3.48 5.33 -18.53
N GLY A 151 -2.41 6.04 -18.87
CA GLY A 151 -2.44 7.12 -19.89
C GLY A 151 -2.65 8.52 -19.33
N ALA A 152 -2.35 8.76 -18.05
CA ALA A 152 -2.34 10.12 -17.50
C ALA A 152 -1.50 11.06 -18.37
N GLY A 153 -2.04 12.22 -18.73
CA GLY A 153 -1.35 13.24 -19.50
C GLY A 153 -0.23 13.91 -18.68
N ARG A 154 -0.46 14.08 -17.40
CA ARG A 154 0.50 14.65 -16.46
C ARG A 154 0.38 13.93 -15.10
N VAL A 155 1.52 13.58 -14.51
CA VAL A 155 1.62 13.02 -13.15
C VAL A 155 2.52 13.91 -12.30
N VAL A 156 1.97 14.47 -11.23
CA VAL A 156 2.70 15.27 -10.24
C VAL A 156 2.91 14.42 -9.00
N ALA A 157 4.15 14.22 -8.61
CA ALA A 157 4.52 13.48 -7.40
C ALA A 157 4.81 14.46 -6.26
N ALA A 158 4.16 14.29 -5.12
CA ALA A 158 4.38 15.14 -3.95
C ALA A 158 4.82 14.31 -2.74
N GLY A 159 5.83 14.82 -2.00
CA GLY A 159 6.39 14.12 -0.84
C GLY A 159 7.42 14.95 -0.08
N ARG A 160 7.76 14.54 1.16
CA ARG A 160 8.67 15.27 2.05
C ARG A 160 10.14 14.89 1.87
N ASN A 161 10.42 13.62 1.54
CA ASN A 161 11.79 13.14 1.37
C ASN A 161 12.25 13.47 -0.04
N LYS A 162 13.16 14.44 -0.16
CA LYS A 162 13.64 14.98 -1.43
C LYS A 162 14.33 13.93 -2.30
N ASP A 163 15.19 13.10 -1.71
CA ASP A 163 15.94 12.10 -2.45
C ASP A 163 15.02 11.00 -3.00
N ALA A 164 14.08 10.51 -2.17
CA ALA A 164 13.09 9.55 -2.60
C ALA A 164 12.10 10.17 -3.62
N LEU A 165 11.78 11.47 -3.48
CA LEU A 165 10.91 12.17 -4.42
C LEU A 165 11.57 12.28 -5.80
N HIS A 166 12.87 12.57 -5.87
CA HIS A 166 13.58 12.63 -7.14
C HIS A 166 13.56 11.29 -7.89
N LYS A 167 13.60 10.15 -7.20
CA LYS A 167 13.48 8.82 -7.83
C LYS A 167 12.15 8.62 -8.56
N THR A 168 11.08 9.32 -8.17
CA THR A 168 9.77 9.17 -8.84
C THR A 168 9.76 9.67 -10.28
N ARG A 169 10.74 10.49 -10.70
CA ARG A 169 10.93 10.87 -12.12
C ARG A 169 11.20 9.65 -13.01
N ASP A 170 12.04 8.74 -12.53
CA ASP A 170 12.38 7.52 -13.26
C ASP A 170 11.16 6.56 -13.32
N LEU A 171 10.19 6.75 -12.41
CA LEU A 171 8.92 6.04 -12.38
C LEU A 171 7.83 6.67 -13.25
N GLY A 172 8.10 7.86 -13.83
CA GLY A 172 7.20 8.53 -14.75
C GLY A 172 6.53 9.80 -14.20
N ALA A 173 6.97 10.36 -13.07
CA ALA A 173 6.49 11.66 -12.61
C ALA A 173 6.99 12.79 -13.53
N ASP A 174 6.08 13.61 -14.03
CA ASP A 174 6.37 14.76 -14.90
C ASP A 174 6.86 15.97 -14.09
N ALA A 175 6.32 16.13 -12.85
CA ALA A 175 6.69 17.19 -11.93
C ALA A 175 6.77 16.70 -10.49
N LEU A 176 7.52 17.41 -9.66
CA LEU A 176 7.77 17.08 -8.26
C LEU A 176 7.41 18.27 -7.38
N VAL A 177 6.69 18.02 -6.27
CA VAL A 177 6.39 19.00 -5.24
C VAL A 177 6.97 18.51 -3.91
N GLU A 178 7.96 19.23 -3.37
CA GLU A 178 8.51 18.97 -2.05
C GLU A 178 7.56 19.55 -0.99
N LEU A 179 7.01 18.70 -0.12
CA LEU A 179 6.09 19.07 0.95
C LEU A 179 6.84 19.32 2.26
N GLY A 180 6.25 20.14 3.15
CA GLY A 180 6.77 20.44 4.48
C GLY A 180 7.62 21.71 4.55
N GLY A 181 7.69 22.47 3.45
CA GLY A 181 8.40 23.75 3.40
C GLY A 181 7.62 24.95 3.94
N GLY A 182 6.35 24.76 4.27
CA GLY A 182 5.45 25.83 4.76
C GLY A 182 4.59 26.47 3.66
N ASP A 183 4.97 26.33 2.40
CA ASP A 183 4.25 26.89 1.23
C ASP A 183 3.64 25.77 0.36
N ASP A 184 3.28 24.64 0.98
CA ASP A 184 2.80 23.43 0.29
C ASP A 184 1.59 23.70 -0.61
N ALA A 185 0.65 24.53 -0.17
CA ALA A 185 -0.55 24.87 -0.94
C ALA A 185 -0.22 25.67 -2.20
N GLU A 186 0.70 26.63 -2.13
CA GLU A 186 1.18 27.40 -3.26
C GLU A 186 1.91 26.51 -4.26
N ALA A 187 2.84 25.69 -3.77
CA ALA A 187 3.61 24.77 -4.62
C ALA A 187 2.73 23.74 -5.36
N LEU A 188 1.71 23.18 -4.68
CA LEU A 188 0.74 22.29 -5.32
C LEU A 188 -0.10 23.01 -6.37
N LYS A 189 -0.49 24.26 -6.10
CA LYS A 189 -1.28 25.08 -7.00
C LYS A 189 -0.49 25.53 -8.24
N GLU A 190 0.77 25.89 -8.09
CA GLU A 190 1.65 26.23 -9.23
C GLU A 190 1.77 25.05 -10.21
N GLU A 191 1.90 23.83 -9.70
CA GLU A 191 2.03 22.62 -10.54
C GLU A 191 0.68 22.08 -11.04
N ALA A 192 -0.45 22.56 -10.50
CA ALA A 192 -1.76 22.08 -10.90
C ALA A 192 -2.20 22.55 -12.31
N GLY A 193 -1.68 23.68 -12.79
CA GLY A 193 -2.20 24.30 -14.05
C GLY A 193 -3.68 24.61 -13.95
N ASP A 194 -4.50 23.95 -14.78
CA ASP A 194 -5.98 24.07 -14.75
C ASP A 194 -6.65 23.27 -13.61
N GLY A 195 -5.86 22.61 -12.77
CA GLY A 195 -6.28 21.78 -11.66
C GLY A 195 -6.00 20.30 -11.89
N TYR A 196 -5.88 19.55 -10.78
CA TYR A 196 -5.75 18.09 -10.84
C TYR A 196 -7.12 17.43 -11.08
N ASP A 197 -7.22 16.57 -12.10
CA ASP A 197 -8.44 15.78 -12.35
C ASP A 197 -8.60 14.64 -11.35
N VAL A 198 -7.48 14.03 -10.95
CA VAL A 198 -7.43 12.94 -9.97
C VAL A 198 -6.37 13.23 -8.92
N VAL A 199 -6.75 13.04 -7.66
CA VAL A 199 -5.80 13.08 -6.54
C VAL A 199 -5.81 11.72 -5.85
N LEU A 200 -4.66 11.08 -5.78
CA LEU A 200 -4.46 9.89 -4.95
C LEU A 200 -3.66 10.29 -3.71
N ASP A 201 -4.29 10.11 -2.56
CA ASP A 201 -3.81 10.65 -1.29
C ASP A 201 -3.52 9.56 -0.27
N MET A 202 -2.25 9.43 0.13
CA MET A 202 -1.79 8.51 1.18
C MET A 202 -1.48 9.22 2.50
N VAL A 203 -1.70 10.54 2.57
CA VAL A 203 -1.23 11.33 3.72
C VAL A 203 -2.32 12.01 4.52
N TYR A 204 -3.43 12.42 3.86
CA TYR A 204 -4.51 13.19 4.48
C TYR A 204 -4.03 14.51 5.10
N GLY A 205 -4.77 15.07 6.09
CA GLY A 205 -4.35 16.27 6.82
C GLY A 205 -4.29 17.55 5.96
N GLU A 206 -3.39 18.45 6.30
CA GLU A 206 -3.21 19.73 5.58
C GLU A 206 -2.81 19.54 4.10
N PRO A 207 -1.96 18.56 3.70
CA PRO A 207 -1.67 18.33 2.29
C PRO A 207 -2.91 17.94 1.48
N PHE A 208 -3.86 17.20 2.06
CA PHE A 208 -5.13 16.90 1.42
C PHE A 208 -5.95 18.17 1.15
N LEU A 209 -6.03 19.11 2.11
CA LEU A 209 -6.74 20.38 1.89
C LEU A 209 -6.10 21.18 0.77
N ALA A 210 -4.79 21.28 0.74
CA ALA A 210 -4.06 21.97 -0.32
C ALA A 210 -4.31 21.33 -1.71
N ALA A 211 -4.34 20.00 -1.78
CA ALA A 211 -4.66 19.26 -2.99
C ALA A 211 -6.13 19.45 -3.43
N LEU A 212 -7.07 19.46 -2.48
CA LEU A 212 -8.48 19.71 -2.74
C LEU A 212 -8.70 21.11 -3.33
N GLU A 213 -8.02 22.12 -2.82
CA GLU A 213 -8.09 23.50 -3.33
C GLU A 213 -7.45 23.65 -4.71
N SER A 214 -6.43 22.84 -5.02
CA SER A 214 -5.71 22.82 -6.30
C SER A 214 -6.33 21.85 -7.33
N SER A 215 -7.40 21.15 -6.98
CA SER A 215 -8.07 20.19 -7.88
C SER A 215 -9.07 20.87 -8.81
N ALA A 216 -9.21 20.31 -10.01
CA ALA A 216 -10.13 20.79 -11.03
C ALA A 216 -11.61 20.68 -10.58
N PRO A 217 -12.54 21.43 -11.19
CA PRO A 217 -13.97 21.13 -11.11
C PRO A 217 -14.23 19.69 -11.57
N GLN A 218 -15.06 18.94 -10.82
CA GLN A 218 -15.37 17.51 -11.06
C GLN A 218 -14.21 16.53 -10.77
N ALA A 219 -13.12 16.97 -10.15
CA ALA A 219 -12.03 16.10 -9.74
C ALA A 219 -12.50 14.98 -8.80
N THR A 220 -11.83 13.84 -8.90
CA THR A 220 -11.98 12.72 -7.96
C THR A 220 -10.75 12.64 -7.07
N LEU A 221 -10.97 12.77 -5.75
CA LEU A 221 -9.93 12.62 -4.75
C LEU A 221 -10.15 11.28 -4.02
N VAL A 222 -9.14 10.43 -3.97
CA VAL A 222 -9.21 9.15 -3.28
C VAL A 222 -8.16 9.09 -2.19
N THR A 223 -8.62 9.10 -0.93
CA THR A 223 -7.75 8.97 0.23
C THR A 223 -7.60 7.51 0.62
N VAL A 224 -6.35 7.06 0.72
CA VAL A 224 -5.93 5.68 1.01
C VAL A 224 -5.33 5.56 2.40
N GLY A 225 -4.70 6.63 2.89
CA GLY A 225 -4.00 6.63 4.17
C GLY A 225 -4.05 7.98 4.86
N GLU A 226 -3.50 8.04 6.07
CA GLU A 226 -3.49 9.22 6.94
C GLU A 226 -2.07 9.54 7.49
N GLY A 227 -1.05 9.34 6.64
CA GLY A 227 0.37 9.45 7.04
C GLY A 227 0.80 10.83 7.56
N ALA A 228 0.06 11.90 7.28
CA ALA A 228 0.30 13.22 7.86
C ALA A 228 -0.50 13.45 9.16
N GLY A 229 -1.42 12.53 9.46
CA GLY A 229 -2.27 12.62 10.65
C GLY A 229 -3.29 13.75 10.58
N GLY A 230 -4.05 13.90 11.66
CA GLY A 230 -4.99 14.99 11.83
C GLY A 230 -6.38 14.72 11.23
N ALA A 231 -7.30 15.62 11.57
CA ALA A 231 -8.66 15.65 11.07
C ALA A 231 -8.92 17.08 10.52
N PRO A 232 -8.56 17.35 9.27
CA PRO A 232 -8.66 18.71 8.72
C PRO A 232 -10.11 19.15 8.63
N ALA A 233 -10.36 20.42 8.93
CA ALA A 233 -11.67 21.03 8.72
C ALA A 233 -11.88 21.32 7.23
N VAL A 234 -12.62 20.46 6.54
CA VAL A 234 -12.86 20.58 5.10
C VAL A 234 -13.98 21.61 4.86
N PRO A 235 -13.69 22.75 4.17
CA PRO A 235 -14.73 23.73 3.83
C PRO A 235 -15.73 23.14 2.84
N PHE A 236 -17.02 23.29 3.11
CA PHE A 236 -18.07 22.76 2.19
C PHE A 236 -17.89 23.24 0.75
N ARG A 237 -17.50 24.50 0.56
CA ARG A 237 -17.31 25.08 -0.79
C ARG A 237 -16.21 24.39 -1.58
N SER A 238 -15.16 23.89 -0.93
CA SER A 238 -14.05 23.17 -1.56
C SER A 238 -14.49 21.77 -2.06
N LEU A 239 -15.57 21.21 -1.49
CA LEU A 239 -16.14 19.93 -1.93
C LEU A 239 -17.14 20.09 -3.11
N MET A 240 -17.64 21.32 -3.36
CA MET A 240 -18.67 21.50 -4.38
C MET A 240 -18.18 21.10 -5.77
N GLY A 241 -18.89 20.16 -6.39
CA GLY A 241 -18.57 19.64 -7.73
C GLY A 241 -17.39 18.67 -7.79
N ARG A 242 -16.88 18.21 -6.64
CA ARG A 242 -15.80 17.21 -6.54
C ARG A 242 -16.28 15.96 -5.84
N THR A 243 -15.63 14.84 -6.11
CA THR A 243 -15.89 13.56 -5.44
C THR A 243 -14.74 13.26 -4.49
N HIS A 244 -15.03 12.96 -3.22
CA HIS A 244 -14.05 12.48 -2.27
C HIS A 244 -14.44 11.08 -1.78
N ILE A 245 -13.50 10.13 -1.84
CA ILE A 245 -13.71 8.72 -1.51
C ILE A 245 -12.59 8.27 -0.57
N GLY A 246 -12.95 7.72 0.59
CA GLY A 246 -12.03 6.95 1.42
C GLY A 246 -11.91 5.52 0.87
N HIS A 247 -10.70 5.07 0.54
CA HIS A 247 -10.46 3.74 -0.01
C HIS A 247 -9.95 2.76 1.05
N ASN A 248 -10.46 1.54 0.99
CA ASN A 248 -9.92 0.39 1.71
C ASN A 248 -10.08 -0.85 0.83
N ASN A 249 -8.98 -1.55 0.54
CA ASN A 249 -9.01 -2.77 -0.28
C ASN A 249 -10.06 -3.79 0.20
N ASN A 250 -10.19 -3.97 1.52
CA ASN A 250 -11.08 -4.98 2.10
C ASN A 250 -12.57 -4.75 1.82
N VAL A 251 -12.99 -3.51 1.53
CA VAL A 251 -14.39 -3.20 1.18
C VAL A 251 -14.69 -3.33 -0.30
N MET A 252 -13.67 -3.54 -1.14
CA MET A 252 -13.85 -3.69 -2.60
C MET A 252 -14.41 -5.06 -3.02
N GLY A 253 -14.36 -6.04 -2.12
CA GLY A 253 -14.74 -7.42 -2.39
C GLY A 253 -13.64 -8.25 -3.09
N ASN A 254 -13.63 -9.56 -2.78
CA ASN A 254 -12.54 -10.47 -3.19
C ASN A 254 -12.38 -10.58 -4.72
N ALA A 255 -13.48 -10.54 -5.47
CA ALA A 255 -13.44 -10.63 -6.94
C ALA A 255 -12.73 -9.42 -7.58
N VAL A 256 -13.00 -8.20 -7.06
CA VAL A 256 -12.36 -6.96 -7.54
C VAL A 256 -10.88 -6.95 -7.18
N MET A 257 -10.53 -7.36 -5.94
CA MET A 257 -9.14 -7.47 -5.52
C MET A 257 -8.38 -8.50 -6.35
N ARG A 258 -8.95 -9.69 -6.59
CA ARG A 258 -8.34 -10.72 -7.44
C ARG A 258 -8.08 -10.20 -8.86
N GLN A 259 -9.07 -9.55 -9.48
CA GLN A 259 -8.92 -8.97 -10.81
C GLN A 259 -7.81 -7.91 -10.83
N GLY A 260 -7.83 -6.96 -9.89
CA GLY A 260 -6.81 -5.91 -9.80
C GLY A 260 -5.40 -6.47 -9.57
N TYR A 261 -5.26 -7.50 -8.75
CA TYR A 261 -3.99 -8.18 -8.54
C TYR A 261 -3.49 -8.87 -9.83
N GLN A 262 -4.37 -9.56 -10.55
CA GLN A 262 -4.02 -10.19 -11.83
C GLN A 262 -3.60 -9.16 -12.89
N GLU A 263 -4.28 -7.99 -12.95
CA GLU A 263 -3.88 -6.88 -13.82
C GLU A 263 -2.46 -6.40 -13.47
N LEU A 264 -2.15 -6.21 -12.19
CA LEU A 264 -0.83 -5.79 -11.71
C LEU A 264 0.26 -6.85 -11.98
N ILE A 265 -0.02 -8.13 -11.75
CA ILE A 265 0.90 -9.24 -12.04
C ILE A 265 1.20 -9.29 -13.55
N GLY A 266 0.20 -9.10 -14.41
CA GLY A 266 0.41 -9.00 -15.85
C GLY A 266 1.32 -7.83 -16.26
N LEU A 267 1.27 -6.71 -15.55
CA LEU A 267 2.20 -5.59 -15.76
C LEU A 267 3.61 -5.93 -15.27
N ALA A 268 3.73 -6.68 -14.18
CA ALA A 268 5.01 -7.17 -13.66
C ALA A 268 5.69 -8.14 -14.64
N GLU A 269 4.96 -9.10 -15.22
CA GLU A 269 5.46 -9.98 -16.27
C GLU A 269 5.99 -9.23 -17.50
N GLN A 270 5.32 -8.12 -17.84
CA GLN A 270 5.72 -7.22 -18.93
C GLN A 270 6.86 -6.28 -18.54
N LYS A 271 7.35 -6.32 -17.29
CA LYS A 271 8.36 -5.41 -16.71
C LYS A 271 7.98 -3.93 -16.79
N ARG A 272 6.68 -3.65 -16.72
CA ARG A 272 6.12 -2.28 -16.80
C ARG A 272 5.93 -1.63 -15.45
N ILE A 273 6.04 -2.40 -14.37
CA ILE A 273 5.94 -1.92 -13.00
C ILE A 273 7.08 -2.51 -12.16
N THR A 274 7.66 -1.70 -11.30
CA THR A 274 8.77 -2.09 -10.43
C THR A 274 8.56 -1.52 -9.03
N VAL A 275 9.11 -2.22 -8.02
CA VAL A 275 9.07 -1.75 -6.63
C VAL A 275 10.43 -2.02 -5.99
N GLU A 276 10.97 -1.03 -5.29
CA GLU A 276 12.20 -1.20 -4.49
C GLU A 276 11.86 -1.98 -3.22
N THR A 277 12.61 -3.04 -2.92
CA THR A 277 12.34 -3.96 -1.82
C THR A 277 13.57 -4.16 -0.94
N VAL A 278 13.36 -4.50 0.33
CA VAL A 278 14.39 -4.92 1.27
C VAL A 278 13.89 -6.11 2.08
N ARG A 279 14.74 -7.11 2.28
CA ARG A 279 14.39 -8.31 3.05
C ARG A 279 15.03 -8.29 4.43
N TYR A 280 14.27 -8.77 5.41
CA TYR A 280 14.72 -9.07 6.76
C TYR A 280 14.47 -10.55 7.05
N ASP A 281 15.39 -11.21 7.73
CA ASP A 281 15.12 -12.53 8.30
C ASP A 281 14.03 -12.40 9.38
N LEU A 282 13.21 -13.45 9.58
CA LEU A 282 12.17 -13.46 10.61
C LEU A 282 12.75 -13.12 11.99
N GLU A 283 13.95 -13.61 12.31
CA GLU A 283 14.63 -13.33 13.60
C GLU A 283 14.93 -11.84 13.81
N ASP A 284 14.94 -11.04 12.75
CA ASP A 284 15.07 -9.58 12.77
C ASP A 284 13.71 -8.83 12.70
N ALA A 285 12.59 -9.52 13.00
CA ALA A 285 11.24 -8.95 12.95
C ALA A 285 11.10 -7.60 13.66
N GLY A 286 11.72 -7.46 14.84
CA GLY A 286 11.73 -6.19 15.58
C GLY A 286 12.41 -5.04 14.82
N LYS A 287 13.49 -5.32 14.08
CA LYS A 287 14.16 -4.32 13.23
C LYS A 287 13.32 -3.94 12.03
N ALA A 288 12.70 -4.92 11.38
CA ALA A 288 11.77 -4.69 10.28
C ALA A 288 10.55 -3.84 10.70
N TRP A 289 10.01 -4.14 11.89
CA TRP A 289 8.92 -3.39 12.48
C TRP A 289 9.28 -1.92 12.72
N GLN A 290 10.46 -1.68 13.31
CA GLN A 290 10.96 -0.32 13.52
C GLN A 290 11.21 0.40 12.19
N ALA A 291 11.83 -0.28 11.22
CA ALA A 291 12.07 0.29 9.90
C ALA A 291 10.75 0.71 9.20
N GLN A 292 9.67 -0.11 9.34
CA GLN A 292 8.36 0.26 8.81
C GLN A 292 7.77 1.47 9.51
N THR A 293 7.93 1.56 10.83
CA THR A 293 7.47 2.72 11.63
C THR A 293 8.18 4.01 11.20
N ASP A 294 9.46 3.91 10.84
CA ASP A 294 10.29 5.04 10.40
C ASP A 294 10.06 5.43 8.92
N SER A 295 9.10 4.82 8.24
CA SER A 295 8.74 5.11 6.84
C SER A 295 9.89 4.84 5.85
N PRO A 296 10.17 3.58 5.50
CA PRO A 296 11.41 3.16 4.82
C PRO A 296 11.49 3.55 3.34
N HIS A 297 10.41 4.02 2.73
CA HIS A 297 10.28 4.32 1.29
C HIS A 297 10.52 3.13 0.34
N VAL A 298 10.64 1.92 0.87
CA VAL A 298 10.81 0.66 0.15
C VAL A 298 9.86 -0.39 0.72
N LYS A 299 9.52 -1.42 -0.05
CA LYS A 299 8.74 -2.55 0.46
C LYS A 299 9.61 -3.43 1.34
N ILE A 300 9.17 -3.68 2.56
CA ILE A 300 9.82 -4.62 3.47
C ILE A 300 9.21 -6.01 3.28
N GLY A 301 10.08 -7.00 3.06
CA GLY A 301 9.76 -8.42 3.06
C GLY A 301 10.39 -9.12 4.26
N ILE A 302 9.66 -10.05 4.86
CA ILE A 302 10.13 -10.91 5.97
C ILE A 302 10.28 -12.32 5.44
N VAL A 303 11.47 -12.89 5.61
CA VAL A 303 11.80 -14.26 5.18
C VAL A 303 11.72 -15.19 6.38
N PRO A 304 10.69 -16.03 6.48
CA PRO A 304 10.69 -17.15 7.42
C PRO A 304 11.75 -18.19 6.97
N LYS A 305 12.38 -18.86 7.91
CA LYS A 305 13.38 -19.90 7.61
C LYS A 305 12.80 -21.28 7.78
#